data_d39f8c6be5faf8aac06fa4df7d725ef1
#
_entry.id   d39f8c6be5faf8aac06fa4df7d725ef1
#
_cell.length_a   1.000
_cell.length_b   1.000
_cell.length_c   1.000
_cell.angle_alpha   90.00
_cell.angle_beta   90.00
_cell.angle_gamma   90.00
#
_symmetry.space_group_name_H-M   'P 1'
#
loop_
_entity.id
_entity.type
_entity.pdbx_description
1 polymer ?
#
loop_
_entity_poly.entity_id
_entity_poly.type
_entity_poly.pdbx_seq_one_letter_code
_entity_poly.pdbx_strand_id
1 'polypeptide(L)'
;MIITRHLPEGEPRFTGITVTLNGIPVDTPLCRVSAFPYNTPWPGRQRPLDQTEEAAFLGFEADEPVTLHIRWAHPVRELTVRPLARGVQAVPDGNTATVKLPAPGAYTVEADGYHQALHVFFDPIRDFHAVAQGKAHILSFGPGVHEIGCMDLESDTAVLIDRDAYLYGSFRAVCAENIDILGYGVIDGSREVRTDESRLLLNDYTAPLPADRENILRRLKQRHVLDGILRFYRCRHIRVEGPTLRDAATFAVIPAGCEDVTLENLKTIGMWRYNADGIDLFNCRDVRIRNCFLRNFDDCVVIKGIVGWDTADNADILVEGCVVWCDWGRNLELGAETNAPAFRSILFRNCDCIHGSTAFLDIQHHNRADIGQVTFEDIRVEYTKHQLPDVFQNDMDAPYPTDAPYPTDTPVRHPLLFCLPIYRSGLFAEDGLNGQIHDITFRNIRILTDAPEVPVPESAFLGLDAEHTVERICIAGVTCNGKRLATREELRLHINEFVRDVTILP
;
A
#
# COMPACT_ATOMS: atom_id res chain seq x y z
N MET A 1 28.73 5.07 9.04
CA MET A 1 28.13 6.08 9.98
C MET A 1 26.70 5.64 10.27
N ILE A 2 26.20 5.80 11.55
CA ILE A 2 24.81 5.54 11.91
C ILE A 2 24.21 6.84 12.46
N ILE A 3 23.02 7.21 11.99
CA ILE A 3 22.25 8.35 12.46
C ILE A 3 20.92 7.82 12.96
N THR A 4 20.68 7.92 14.27
CA THR A 4 19.44 7.48 14.92
C THR A 4 18.40 8.60 14.89
N ARG A 5 17.11 8.23 15.01
CA ARG A 5 16.00 9.18 15.16
C ARG A 5 15.54 9.22 16.60
N HIS A 6 15.16 10.40 17.05
CA HIS A 6 14.69 10.61 18.41
C HIS A 6 13.18 10.85 18.42
N LEU A 7 12.52 10.19 19.36
CA LEU A 7 11.09 10.39 19.58
C LEU A 7 10.87 11.69 20.36
N PRO A 8 10.11 12.66 19.85
CA PRO A 8 9.79 13.88 20.57
C PRO A 8 9.09 13.62 21.91
N GLU A 9 9.23 14.53 22.84
CA GLU A 9 8.53 14.46 24.13
C GLU A 9 7.01 14.46 23.92
N GLY A 10 6.32 13.53 24.59
CA GLY A 10 4.87 13.38 24.47
C GLY A 10 4.42 12.39 23.40
N GLU A 11 5.28 11.99 22.46
CA GLU A 11 4.96 10.98 21.48
C GLU A 11 4.88 9.56 22.10
N PRO A 12 3.89 8.74 21.71
CA PRO A 12 3.71 7.40 22.29
C PRO A 12 4.83 6.45 21.87
N ARG A 13 5.34 5.73 22.86
CA ARG A 13 6.39 4.70 22.72
C ARG A 13 5.80 3.31 22.89
N PHE A 14 6.18 2.37 22.03
CA PHE A 14 5.88 0.97 22.24
C PHE A 14 6.80 0.39 23.33
N THR A 15 6.21 -0.14 24.38
CA THR A 15 6.96 -0.59 25.58
C THR A 15 7.23 -2.10 25.63
N GLY A 16 6.67 -2.87 24.70
CA GLY A 16 6.82 -4.33 24.63
C GLY A 16 8.22 -4.81 24.23
N ILE A 17 9.06 -3.91 23.68
CA ILE A 17 10.42 -4.21 23.25
C ILE A 17 11.40 -3.09 23.61
N THR A 18 12.68 -3.45 23.65
CA THR A 18 13.79 -2.47 23.63
C THR A 18 14.79 -2.86 22.55
N VAL A 19 15.33 -1.87 21.85
CA VAL A 19 16.23 -2.10 20.70
C VAL A 19 17.51 -1.28 20.86
N THR A 20 18.63 -1.87 20.47
CA THR A 20 19.89 -1.13 20.26
C THR A 20 20.40 -1.38 18.85
N LEU A 21 21.01 -0.34 18.24
CA LEU A 21 21.71 -0.41 16.95
C LEU A 21 23.21 -0.33 17.20
N ASN A 22 23.96 -1.38 16.90
CA ASN A 22 25.39 -1.47 17.21
C ASN A 22 25.73 -1.03 18.65
N GLY A 23 24.83 -1.35 19.60
CA GLY A 23 24.97 -0.98 21.02
C GLY A 23 24.38 0.39 21.40
N ILE A 24 23.93 1.21 20.45
CA ILE A 24 23.31 2.51 20.72
C ILE A 24 21.81 2.28 20.97
N PRO A 25 21.24 2.64 22.13
CA PRO A 25 19.80 2.56 22.36
C PRO A 25 19.02 3.43 21.39
N VAL A 26 17.89 2.92 20.89
CA VAL A 26 17.01 3.65 19.99
C VAL A 26 15.57 3.65 20.45
N ASP A 27 14.84 4.68 20.06
CA ASP A 27 13.42 4.79 20.33
C ASP A 27 12.60 3.84 19.46
N THR A 28 11.51 3.35 20.03
CA THR A 28 10.53 2.49 19.37
C THR A 28 9.16 3.20 19.35
N PRO A 29 8.93 4.12 18.40
CA PRO A 29 7.65 4.77 18.24
C PRO A 29 6.52 3.74 18.12
N LEU A 30 5.36 4.08 18.68
CA LEU A 30 4.16 3.27 18.61
C LEU A 30 3.39 3.58 17.32
N CYS A 31 2.90 2.54 16.64
CA CYS A 31 1.83 2.65 15.68
C CYS A 31 0.70 1.70 16.04
N ARG A 32 -0.50 1.98 15.56
CA ARG A 32 -1.67 1.14 15.73
C ARG A 32 -2.00 0.47 14.40
N VAL A 33 -2.20 -0.84 14.42
CA VAL A 33 -2.49 -1.64 13.24
C VAL A 33 -3.75 -2.47 13.45
N SER A 34 -4.27 -3.09 12.41
CA SER A 34 -5.38 -4.03 12.52
C SER A 34 -4.94 -5.26 13.31
N ALA A 35 -5.70 -5.62 14.33
CA ALA A 35 -5.52 -6.92 15.00
C ALA A 35 -6.12 -8.05 14.19
N PHE A 36 -7.13 -7.74 13.35
CA PHE A 36 -7.86 -8.68 12.53
C PHE A 36 -8.15 -8.08 11.16
N PRO A 37 -8.11 -8.85 10.09
CA PRO A 37 -8.54 -8.44 8.76
C PRO A 37 -10.08 -8.44 8.70
N TYR A 38 -10.72 -7.42 9.24
CA TYR A 38 -12.18 -7.31 9.17
C TYR A 38 -12.65 -6.45 8.02
N ASN A 39 -13.75 -6.86 7.44
CA ASN A 39 -14.45 -6.21 6.38
C ASN A 39 -15.85 -5.73 6.81
N THR A 40 -15.98 -5.11 7.97
CA THR A 40 -17.26 -4.61 8.44
C THR A 40 -17.25 -3.09 8.47
N PRO A 41 -18.19 -2.40 7.78
CA PRO A 41 -18.35 -0.98 7.94
C PRO A 41 -18.89 -0.67 9.35
N TRP A 42 -18.26 0.29 10.03
CA TRP A 42 -18.71 0.77 11.32
C TRP A 42 -19.40 2.13 11.17
N PRO A 43 -20.26 2.52 12.15
CA PRO A 43 -20.86 3.86 12.15
C PRO A 43 -19.78 4.93 11.96
N GLY A 44 -20.03 5.88 11.05
CA GLY A 44 -19.02 6.86 10.62
C GLY A 44 -17.77 6.25 9.99
N ARG A 45 -17.80 4.96 9.67
CA ARG A 45 -16.66 4.19 9.19
C ARG A 45 -15.42 4.31 10.08
N GLN A 46 -15.63 4.57 11.35
CA GLN A 46 -14.61 4.64 12.37
C GLN A 46 -14.51 3.29 13.10
N ARG A 47 -13.41 2.60 12.89
CA ARG A 47 -13.15 1.28 13.49
C ARG A 47 -12.96 1.40 15.00
N PRO A 48 -13.51 0.49 15.85
CA PRO A 48 -13.29 0.51 17.29
C PRO A 48 -11.85 0.08 17.64
N LEU A 49 -11.31 0.67 18.69
CA LEU A 49 -9.91 0.46 19.09
C LEU A 49 -9.62 -0.97 19.57
N ASP A 50 -10.61 -1.69 20.11
CA ASP A 50 -10.47 -3.08 20.57
C ASP A 50 -10.24 -4.08 19.42
N GLN A 51 -10.44 -3.66 18.17
CA GLN A 51 -10.12 -4.42 16.97
C GLN A 51 -8.75 -4.06 16.37
N THR A 52 -7.95 -3.37 17.12
CA THR A 52 -6.61 -2.95 16.74
C THR A 52 -5.58 -3.46 17.74
N GLU A 53 -4.33 -3.45 17.33
CA GLU A 53 -3.21 -3.74 18.21
C GLU A 53 -2.12 -2.69 18.09
N GLU A 54 -1.28 -2.61 19.08
CA GLU A 54 -0.09 -1.78 19.06
C GLU A 54 1.07 -2.55 18.43
N ALA A 55 1.81 -1.88 17.56
CA ALA A 55 3.05 -2.37 16.96
C ALA A 55 4.14 -1.31 17.08
N ALA A 56 5.38 -1.73 16.88
CA ALA A 56 6.52 -0.83 16.91
C ALA A 56 7.06 -0.54 15.52
N PHE A 57 7.58 0.66 15.34
CA PHE A 57 8.48 0.93 14.22
C PHE A 57 9.71 1.70 14.70
N LEU A 58 10.76 1.68 13.92
CA LEU A 58 11.93 2.52 14.11
C LEU A 58 12.56 2.87 12.77
N GLY A 59 13.20 4.02 12.70
CA GLY A 59 13.96 4.44 11.53
C GLY A 59 15.36 4.88 11.92
N PHE A 60 16.31 4.67 11.04
CA PHE A 60 17.68 5.16 11.15
C PHE A 60 18.33 5.24 9.77
N GLU A 61 19.40 5.99 9.67
CA GLU A 61 20.19 6.10 8.44
C GLU A 61 21.58 5.51 8.68
N ALA A 62 22.05 4.73 7.71
CA ALA A 62 23.44 4.26 7.72
C ALA A 62 23.95 3.95 6.31
N ASP A 63 25.28 3.93 6.18
CA ASP A 63 26.03 3.59 4.96
C ASP A 63 26.74 2.22 5.04
N GLU A 64 26.53 1.49 6.11
CA GLU A 64 27.16 0.19 6.39
C GLU A 64 26.17 -0.76 7.07
N PRO A 65 26.41 -2.11 7.05
CA PRO A 65 25.55 -3.07 7.74
C PRO A 65 25.39 -2.75 9.23
N VAL A 66 24.19 -2.97 9.75
CA VAL A 66 23.82 -2.64 11.13
C VAL A 66 23.36 -3.89 11.87
N THR A 67 23.73 -4.01 13.13
CA THR A 67 23.29 -5.07 14.03
C THR A 67 22.26 -4.53 15.00
N LEU A 68 21.06 -5.11 14.99
CA LEU A 68 20.03 -4.87 16.00
C LEU A 68 20.16 -5.91 17.12
N HIS A 69 20.12 -5.44 18.37
CA HIS A 69 19.84 -6.31 19.52
C HIS A 69 18.45 -5.93 20.03
N ILE A 70 17.54 -6.90 20.01
CA ILE A 70 16.15 -6.70 20.41
C ILE A 70 15.91 -7.51 21.67
N ARG A 71 15.21 -6.90 22.65
CA ARG A 71 14.74 -7.57 23.85
C ARG A 71 13.23 -7.37 23.97
N TRP A 72 12.51 -8.48 24.11
CA TRP A 72 11.05 -8.51 24.35
C TRP A 72 10.75 -8.58 25.85
N ALA A 73 9.55 -8.19 26.23
CA ALA A 73 9.04 -8.31 27.59
C ALA A 73 8.83 -9.77 28.03
N HIS A 74 8.70 -10.70 27.07
CA HIS A 74 8.44 -12.13 27.27
C HIS A 74 9.39 -12.98 26.43
N PRO A 75 9.60 -14.26 26.75
CA PRO A 75 10.38 -15.16 25.93
C PRO A 75 9.77 -15.35 24.55
N VAL A 76 10.64 -15.42 23.53
CA VAL A 76 10.30 -15.64 22.11
C VAL A 76 10.74 -17.04 21.71
N ARG A 77 9.88 -17.80 21.04
CA ARG A 77 10.15 -19.16 20.59
C ARG A 77 10.57 -19.19 19.12
N GLU A 78 9.96 -18.35 18.32
CA GLU A 78 10.19 -18.28 16.88
C GLU A 78 10.38 -16.82 16.45
N LEU A 79 11.33 -16.60 15.51
CA LEU A 79 11.59 -15.28 14.97
C LEU A 79 11.69 -15.34 13.46
N THR A 80 10.93 -14.49 12.80
CA THR A 80 10.98 -14.33 11.34
C THR A 80 11.37 -12.90 10.99
N VAL A 81 12.33 -12.74 10.08
CA VAL A 81 12.71 -11.43 9.53
C VAL A 81 12.30 -11.37 8.07
N ARG A 82 11.41 -10.45 7.74
CA ARG A 82 10.91 -10.25 6.38
C ARG A 82 11.50 -9.00 5.72
N PRO A 83 11.59 -8.96 4.41
CA PRO A 83 11.26 -9.99 3.43
C PRO A 83 12.17 -11.22 3.52
N LEU A 84 11.60 -12.43 3.41
CA LEU A 84 12.35 -13.68 3.41
C LEU A 84 13.41 -13.73 2.31
N ALA A 85 13.12 -13.12 1.18
CA ALA A 85 14.01 -13.04 0.03
C ALA A 85 15.35 -12.34 0.33
N ARG A 86 15.45 -11.54 1.39
CA ARG A 86 16.70 -10.90 1.82
C ARG A 86 17.63 -11.83 2.60
N GLY A 87 17.16 -13.05 2.95
CA GLY A 87 17.96 -14.07 3.63
C GLY A 87 18.46 -13.69 5.02
N VAL A 88 17.84 -12.68 5.65
CA VAL A 88 18.20 -12.28 7.02
C VAL A 88 17.63 -13.29 8.00
N GLN A 89 18.51 -13.93 8.74
CA GLN A 89 18.14 -14.92 9.75
C GLN A 89 18.45 -14.39 11.15
N ALA A 90 17.61 -14.73 12.09
CA ALA A 90 17.82 -14.49 13.49
C ALA A 90 17.27 -15.67 14.31
N VAL A 91 17.92 -15.97 15.41
CA VAL A 91 17.51 -17.02 16.35
C VAL A 91 17.27 -16.35 17.70
N PRO A 92 16.11 -16.57 18.34
CA PRO A 92 15.86 -16.05 19.68
C PRO A 92 16.73 -16.76 20.73
N ASP A 93 17.18 -16.01 21.72
CA ASP A 93 17.83 -16.49 22.93
C ASP A 93 17.05 -16.00 24.14
N GLY A 94 16.14 -16.83 24.62
CA GLY A 94 15.19 -16.46 25.68
C GLY A 94 14.24 -15.37 25.23
N ASN A 95 14.42 -14.17 25.75
CA ASN A 95 13.67 -12.98 25.36
C ASN A 95 14.48 -11.96 24.54
N THR A 96 15.58 -12.39 23.95
CA THR A 96 16.46 -11.52 23.15
C THR A 96 16.75 -12.14 21.77
N ALA A 97 17.11 -11.29 20.82
CA ALA A 97 17.66 -11.74 19.55
C ALA A 97 18.64 -10.70 18.96
N THR A 98 19.53 -11.21 18.11
CA THR A 98 20.44 -10.37 17.32
C THR A 98 20.08 -10.51 15.85
N VAL A 99 19.80 -9.39 15.19
CA VAL A 99 19.46 -9.32 13.76
C VAL A 99 20.50 -8.48 13.03
N LYS A 100 21.13 -9.04 12.01
CA LYS A 100 22.11 -8.31 11.18
C LYS A 100 21.45 -7.86 9.89
N LEU A 101 21.30 -6.58 9.68
CA LEU A 101 20.76 -5.99 8.48
C LEU A 101 21.89 -5.63 7.51
N PRO A 102 21.93 -6.24 6.30
CA PRO A 102 23.07 -6.10 5.39
C PRO A 102 23.09 -4.79 4.62
N ALA A 103 21.94 -4.15 4.39
CA ALA A 103 21.81 -2.99 3.50
C ALA A 103 20.54 -2.17 3.83
N PRO A 104 20.46 -0.92 3.37
CA PRO A 104 19.24 -0.13 3.42
C PRO A 104 18.01 -0.85 2.84
N GLY A 105 16.86 -0.56 3.43
CA GLY A 105 15.56 -1.10 3.07
C GLY A 105 14.62 -1.24 4.26
N ALA A 106 13.39 -1.63 3.99
CA ALA A 106 12.41 -1.92 5.03
C ALA A 106 12.47 -3.40 5.44
N TYR A 107 12.47 -3.64 6.73
CA TYR A 107 12.46 -4.97 7.34
C TYR A 107 11.33 -5.07 8.36
N THR A 108 10.82 -6.27 8.55
CA THR A 108 9.84 -6.56 9.61
C THR A 108 10.35 -7.73 10.43
N VAL A 109 10.36 -7.57 11.75
CA VAL A 109 10.77 -8.62 12.70
C VAL A 109 9.51 -9.10 13.42
N GLU A 110 9.17 -10.36 13.23
CA GLU A 110 7.99 -11.01 13.79
C GLU A 110 8.42 -12.03 14.84
N ALA A 111 7.89 -11.88 16.05
CA ALA A 111 8.13 -12.76 17.18
C ALA A 111 6.89 -13.59 17.48
N ASP A 112 6.99 -14.93 17.35
CA ASP A 112 5.89 -15.87 17.54
C ASP A 112 4.65 -15.63 16.63
N GLY A 113 4.85 -15.05 15.45
CA GLY A 113 3.83 -14.70 14.47
C GLY A 113 3.82 -13.22 14.10
N TYR A 114 2.79 -12.79 13.39
CA TYR A 114 2.70 -11.43 12.79
C TYR A 114 2.20 -10.34 13.75
N HIS A 115 1.68 -10.71 14.94
CA HIS A 115 1.20 -9.75 15.91
C HIS A 115 2.32 -8.94 16.55
N GLN A 116 2.08 -7.67 16.83
CA GLN A 116 3.04 -6.76 17.48
C GLN A 116 4.41 -6.72 16.80
N ALA A 117 4.43 -6.85 15.48
CA ALA A 117 5.67 -6.86 14.69
C ALA A 117 6.46 -5.54 14.87
N LEU A 118 7.79 -5.67 14.81
CA LEU A 118 8.68 -4.52 14.75
C LEU A 118 9.02 -4.20 13.29
N HIS A 119 8.64 -3.02 12.82
CA HIS A 119 9.03 -2.53 11.50
C HIS A 119 10.31 -1.69 11.60
N VAL A 120 11.28 -2.00 10.76
CA VAL A 120 12.61 -1.38 10.77
C VAL A 120 12.88 -0.72 9.43
N PHE A 121 13.02 0.60 9.44
CA PHE A 121 13.33 1.41 8.27
C PHE A 121 14.79 1.80 8.29
N PHE A 122 15.62 1.03 7.60
CA PHE A 122 17.03 1.30 7.39
C PHE A 122 17.16 2.16 6.14
N ASP A 123 17.30 3.46 6.30
CA ASP A 123 17.35 4.43 5.23
C ASP A 123 18.80 4.76 4.81
N PRO A 124 19.04 5.11 3.54
CA PRO A 124 20.30 5.67 3.11
C PRO A 124 20.51 7.07 3.70
N ILE A 125 21.75 7.48 3.92
CA ILE A 125 22.08 8.85 4.30
C ILE A 125 21.81 9.78 3.12
N ARG A 126 20.95 10.78 3.31
CA ARG A 126 20.53 11.72 2.26
C ARG A 126 20.65 13.17 2.72
N ASP A 127 21.08 14.04 1.81
CA ASP A 127 21.03 15.49 1.98
C ASP A 127 19.83 16.07 1.23
N PHE A 128 18.69 16.15 1.92
CA PHE A 128 17.46 16.69 1.35
C PHE A 128 17.51 18.21 1.14
N HIS A 129 18.37 18.95 1.85
CA HIS A 129 18.57 20.37 1.59
C HIS A 129 19.21 20.60 0.21
N ALA A 130 20.17 19.75 -0.17
CA ALA A 130 20.77 19.82 -1.50
C ALA A 130 19.74 19.49 -2.61
N VAL A 131 18.81 18.56 -2.32
CA VAL A 131 17.71 18.22 -3.27
C VAL A 131 16.75 19.38 -3.46
N ALA A 132 16.41 20.12 -2.41
CA ALA A 132 15.46 21.23 -2.43
C ALA A 132 16.03 22.54 -3.00
N GLN A 133 17.31 22.56 -3.38
CA GLN A 133 17.91 23.77 -3.95
C GLN A 133 17.21 24.24 -5.23
N GLY A 134 16.97 25.54 -5.31
CA GLY A 134 16.34 26.19 -6.48
C GLY A 134 14.83 26.33 -6.40
N LYS A 135 14.17 25.79 -5.37
CA LYS A 135 12.73 26.02 -5.14
C LYS A 135 12.47 27.46 -4.67
N ALA A 136 11.37 28.05 -5.17
CA ALA A 136 10.97 29.40 -4.78
C ALA A 136 10.51 29.48 -3.32
N HIS A 137 9.89 28.40 -2.82
CA HIS A 137 9.36 28.32 -1.47
C HIS A 137 9.93 27.09 -0.75
N ILE A 138 10.51 27.27 0.41
CA ILE A 138 10.99 26.18 1.26
C ILE A 138 10.32 26.27 2.63
N LEU A 139 9.53 25.25 2.96
CA LEU A 139 8.92 25.06 4.27
C LEU A 139 9.74 24.03 5.03
N SER A 140 10.32 24.40 6.16
CA SER A 140 11.17 23.50 6.95
C SER A 140 10.57 23.26 8.34
N PHE A 141 10.44 21.98 8.68
CA PHE A 141 9.98 21.52 9.99
C PHE A 141 11.16 20.87 10.70
N GLY A 142 11.66 21.53 11.75
CA GLY A 142 12.74 21.00 12.61
C GLY A 142 12.25 19.92 13.58
N PRO A 143 13.16 19.39 14.44
CA PRO A 143 12.81 18.39 15.44
C PRO A 143 11.64 18.82 16.33
N GLY A 144 10.78 17.86 16.74
CA GLY A 144 9.66 18.11 17.62
C GLY A 144 8.30 17.86 16.99
N VAL A 145 7.24 18.20 17.72
CA VAL A 145 5.84 18.03 17.31
C VAL A 145 5.32 19.32 16.69
N HIS A 146 4.69 19.20 15.53
CA HIS A 146 4.11 20.31 14.77
C HIS A 146 2.64 20.02 14.43
N GLU A 147 1.73 20.88 14.86
CA GLU A 147 0.31 20.81 14.46
C GLU A 147 0.13 21.65 13.19
N ILE A 148 0.07 20.99 12.04
CA ILE A 148 0.02 21.68 10.73
C ILE A 148 -1.38 21.78 10.14
N GLY A 149 -2.35 20.98 10.64
CA GLY A 149 -3.69 20.90 10.05
C GLY A 149 -3.63 20.47 8.58
N CYS A 150 -4.52 21.01 7.75
CA CYS A 150 -4.45 20.80 6.30
C CYS A 150 -3.71 21.98 5.65
N MET A 151 -2.48 21.75 5.19
CA MET A 151 -1.65 22.77 4.58
C MET A 151 -1.71 22.71 3.05
N ASP A 152 -2.12 23.82 2.41
CA ASP A 152 -2.11 23.94 0.97
C ASP A 152 -0.71 24.31 0.45
N LEU A 153 -0.22 23.58 -0.55
CA LEU A 153 1.05 23.85 -1.19
C LEU A 153 0.85 24.56 -2.54
N GLU A 154 1.58 25.62 -2.72
CA GLU A 154 1.63 26.36 -4.00
C GLU A 154 2.72 25.73 -4.90
N SER A 155 2.70 26.10 -6.18
CA SER A 155 3.75 25.68 -7.14
C SER A 155 5.13 26.08 -6.65
N ASP A 156 6.13 25.30 -7.06
CA ASP A 156 7.54 25.55 -6.78
C ASP A 156 7.91 25.53 -5.28
N THR A 157 7.25 24.64 -4.54
CA THR A 157 7.41 24.49 -3.09
C THR A 157 8.17 23.20 -2.76
N ALA A 158 9.15 23.30 -1.84
CA ALA A 158 9.73 22.16 -1.13
C ALA A 158 9.31 22.18 0.33
N VAL A 159 8.89 21.02 0.85
CA VAL A 159 8.68 20.77 2.28
C VAL A 159 9.84 19.90 2.76
N LEU A 160 10.59 20.39 3.73
CA LEU A 160 11.69 19.66 4.37
C LEU A 160 11.26 19.23 5.77
N ILE A 161 11.30 17.93 6.04
CA ILE A 161 10.85 17.33 7.30
C ILE A 161 12.04 16.69 7.98
N ASP A 162 12.49 17.28 9.10
CA ASP A 162 13.58 16.71 9.88
C ASP A 162 13.25 15.28 10.34
N ARG A 163 14.27 14.46 10.51
CA ARG A 163 14.13 13.05 10.94
C ARG A 163 13.45 12.88 12.29
N ASP A 164 13.54 13.88 13.16
CA ASP A 164 12.95 13.92 14.49
C ASP A 164 11.69 14.80 14.54
N ALA A 165 11.13 15.17 13.38
CA ALA A 165 9.88 15.93 13.26
C ALA A 165 8.67 15.01 13.16
N TYR A 166 7.59 15.36 13.89
CA TYR A 166 6.28 14.72 13.83
C TYR A 166 5.24 15.79 13.50
N LEU A 167 4.64 15.67 12.30
CA LEU A 167 3.68 16.65 11.77
C LEU A 167 2.28 16.07 11.85
N TYR A 168 1.44 16.63 12.70
CA TYR A 168 0.04 16.26 12.79
C TYR A 168 -0.79 17.05 11.79
N GLY A 169 -1.27 16.36 10.76
CA GLY A 169 -2.06 16.95 9.69
C GLY A 169 -1.77 16.37 8.32
N SER A 170 -1.88 17.21 7.30
CA SER A 170 -1.83 16.78 5.90
C SER A 170 -1.36 17.88 4.97
N PHE A 171 -0.84 17.50 3.80
CA PHE A 171 -0.49 18.42 2.72
C PHE A 171 -1.42 18.22 1.52
N ARG A 172 -1.79 19.34 0.89
CA ARG A 172 -2.63 19.36 -0.30
C ARG A 172 -2.07 20.31 -1.36
N ALA A 173 -2.03 19.87 -2.60
CA ALA A 173 -1.74 20.72 -3.75
C ALA A 173 -2.85 20.57 -4.80
N VAL A 174 -3.26 21.69 -5.41
CA VAL A 174 -4.33 21.70 -6.42
C VAL A 174 -3.89 22.53 -7.61
N CYS A 175 -3.84 21.92 -8.80
CA CYS A 175 -3.38 22.54 -10.04
C CYS A 175 -2.01 23.24 -9.87
N ALA A 176 -1.13 22.60 -9.13
CA ALA A 176 0.21 23.08 -8.81
C ALA A 176 1.27 22.23 -9.53
N GLU A 177 2.45 22.78 -9.67
CA GLU A 177 3.57 22.07 -10.27
C GLU A 177 4.87 22.27 -9.49
N ASN A 178 5.80 21.32 -9.65
CA ASN A 178 7.13 21.38 -9.03
C ASN A 178 7.07 21.36 -7.50
N ILE A 179 6.40 20.32 -6.94
CA ILE A 179 6.21 20.12 -5.50
C ILE A 179 7.14 19.01 -5.01
N ASP A 180 7.95 19.29 -3.98
CA ASP A 180 8.77 18.31 -3.29
C ASP A 180 8.35 18.19 -1.81
N ILE A 181 8.20 16.95 -1.29
CA ILE A 181 8.04 16.66 0.13
C ILE A 181 9.15 15.68 0.51
N LEU A 182 10.11 16.13 1.32
CA LEU A 182 11.38 15.48 1.51
C LEU A 182 11.73 15.36 2.99
N GLY A 183 12.31 14.23 3.38
CA GLY A 183 12.80 14.03 4.74
C GLY A 183 12.36 12.72 5.36
N TYR A 184 12.88 12.41 6.53
CA TYR A 184 12.64 11.14 7.21
C TYR A 184 11.71 11.26 8.43
N GLY A 185 11.10 12.41 8.65
CA GLY A 185 10.14 12.62 9.72
C GLY A 185 8.81 11.91 9.49
N VAL A 186 7.89 12.09 10.41
CA VAL A 186 6.56 11.46 10.42
C VAL A 186 5.49 12.51 10.09
N ILE A 187 4.58 12.17 9.19
CA ILE A 187 3.34 12.93 8.97
C ILE A 187 2.19 12.05 9.47
N ASP A 188 1.44 12.54 10.43
CA ASP A 188 0.42 11.80 11.17
C ASP A 188 -0.98 12.35 10.91
N GLY A 189 -1.87 11.50 10.38
CA GLY A 189 -3.26 11.84 10.08
C GLY A 189 -4.25 11.59 11.23
N SER A 190 -3.79 11.17 12.41
CA SER A 190 -4.66 10.72 13.52
C SER A 190 -5.60 11.79 14.08
N ARG A 191 -5.29 13.06 13.85
CA ARG A 191 -6.15 14.18 14.27
C ARG A 191 -7.45 14.27 13.47
N GLU A 192 -7.49 13.68 12.28
CA GLU A 192 -8.70 13.62 11.49
C GLU A 192 -9.58 12.45 11.93
N VAL A 193 -10.87 12.73 12.18
CA VAL A 193 -11.86 11.72 12.55
C VAL A 193 -12.90 11.63 11.45
N ARG A 194 -13.09 10.43 10.94
CA ARG A 194 -14.11 10.14 9.94
C ARG A 194 -15.49 10.08 10.58
N THR A 195 -16.48 10.76 9.99
CA THR A 195 -17.87 10.75 10.43
C THR A 195 -18.79 10.28 9.30
N ASP A 196 -20.06 9.99 9.60
CA ASP A 196 -21.05 9.61 8.58
C ASP A 196 -21.28 10.71 7.53
N GLU A 197 -21.05 11.97 7.90
CA GLU A 197 -21.17 13.12 7.01
C GLU A 197 -19.93 13.33 6.13
N SER A 198 -18.78 12.79 6.54
CA SER A 198 -17.56 12.93 5.77
C SER A 198 -17.58 11.95 4.60
N ARG A 199 -17.32 12.45 3.39
CA ARG A 199 -17.24 11.66 2.18
C ARG A 199 -15.93 11.94 1.48
N LEU A 200 -15.34 10.93 0.88
CA LEU A 200 -14.21 11.10 -0.01
C LEU A 200 -14.67 11.91 -1.24
N LEU A 201 -13.93 12.96 -1.57
CA LEU A 201 -14.22 13.77 -2.75
C LEU A 201 -14.28 12.91 -4.02
N LEU A 202 -13.37 11.95 -4.08
CA LEU A 202 -13.18 11.06 -5.19
C LEU A 202 -14.28 9.99 -5.32
N ASN A 203 -14.99 9.69 -4.25
CA ASN A 203 -16.09 8.72 -4.23
C ASN A 203 -17.48 9.35 -4.48
N ASP A 204 -17.54 10.59 -4.98
CA ASP A 204 -18.79 11.19 -5.41
C ASP A 204 -18.99 10.93 -6.91
N TYR A 205 -19.54 9.79 -7.22
CA TYR A 205 -19.79 9.33 -8.60
C TYR A 205 -20.95 10.07 -9.28
N THR A 206 -21.61 10.99 -8.59
CA THR A 206 -22.82 11.68 -9.11
C THR A 206 -22.52 12.96 -9.86
N ALA A 207 -21.32 13.52 -9.72
CA ALA A 207 -20.99 14.77 -10.39
C ALA A 207 -19.48 14.83 -10.75
N PRO A 208 -19.15 15.19 -12.00
CA PRO A 208 -17.76 15.36 -12.42
C PRO A 208 -17.03 16.35 -11.53
N LEU A 209 -15.74 16.10 -11.28
CA LEU A 209 -14.90 17.05 -10.59
C LEU A 209 -14.67 18.29 -11.48
N PRO A 210 -14.67 19.50 -10.90
CA PRO A 210 -14.36 20.71 -11.63
C PRO A 210 -12.97 20.65 -12.28
N ALA A 211 -12.80 21.30 -13.40
CA ALA A 211 -11.53 21.33 -14.11
C ALA A 211 -10.54 22.35 -13.53
N ASP A 212 -11.01 23.34 -12.80
CA ASP A 212 -10.20 24.46 -12.33
C ASP A 212 -10.01 24.46 -10.80
N ARG A 213 -8.91 25.06 -10.36
CA ARG A 213 -8.46 25.13 -8.97
C ARG A 213 -9.51 25.72 -8.03
N GLU A 214 -10.15 26.81 -8.42
CA GLU A 214 -11.10 27.52 -7.56
C GLU A 214 -12.34 26.67 -7.25
N ASN A 215 -12.88 26.02 -8.27
CA ASN A 215 -14.02 25.14 -8.12
C ASN A 215 -13.68 23.86 -7.34
N ILE A 216 -12.49 23.27 -7.55
CA ILE A 216 -12.02 22.14 -6.73
C ILE A 216 -11.93 22.57 -5.25
N LEU A 217 -11.24 23.65 -4.95
CA LEU A 217 -11.11 24.15 -3.57
C LEU A 217 -12.45 24.50 -2.94
N ARG A 218 -13.37 25.09 -3.70
CA ARG A 218 -14.73 25.38 -3.22
C ARG A 218 -15.46 24.08 -2.85
N ARG A 219 -15.36 23.04 -3.67
CA ARG A 219 -16.00 21.75 -3.40
C ARG A 219 -15.40 21.07 -2.17
N LEU A 220 -14.09 21.10 -1.99
CA LEU A 220 -13.40 20.59 -0.80
C LEU A 220 -13.89 21.29 0.49
N LYS A 221 -14.05 22.61 0.45
CA LYS A 221 -14.53 23.39 1.60
C LYS A 221 -16.01 23.14 1.95
N GLN A 222 -16.82 22.82 0.94
CA GLN A 222 -18.26 22.61 1.14
C GLN A 222 -18.62 21.24 1.73
N ARG A 223 -17.74 20.25 1.63
CA ARG A 223 -18.09 18.86 1.91
C ARG A 223 -17.43 18.24 3.14
N HIS A 224 -16.57 18.94 3.85
CA HIS A 224 -15.78 18.37 4.97
C HIS A 224 -15.12 17.06 4.59
N VAL A 225 -14.45 17.02 3.44
CA VAL A 225 -13.94 15.79 2.86
C VAL A 225 -12.60 15.40 3.49
N LEU A 226 -12.52 14.18 3.98
CA LEU A 226 -11.28 13.55 4.43
C LEU A 226 -10.67 12.79 3.25
N ASP A 227 -9.60 13.33 2.68
CA ASP A 227 -9.04 12.78 1.46
C ASP A 227 -7.69 12.07 1.67
N GLY A 228 -7.08 12.14 2.84
CA GLY A 228 -5.80 11.50 3.11
C GLY A 228 -4.70 12.47 3.56
N ILE A 229 -3.49 11.91 3.77
CA ILE A 229 -2.35 12.68 4.30
C ILE A 229 -1.68 13.52 3.21
N LEU A 230 -1.42 12.93 2.03
CA LEU A 230 -0.82 13.62 0.89
C LEU A 230 -1.80 13.62 -0.28
N ARG A 231 -2.16 14.81 -0.75
CA ARG A 231 -3.22 15.01 -1.75
C ARG A 231 -2.78 15.91 -2.88
N PHE A 232 -2.80 15.39 -4.09
CA PHE A 232 -2.38 16.12 -5.28
C PHE A 232 -3.48 16.02 -6.34
N TYR A 233 -4.10 17.16 -6.68
CA TYR A 233 -5.17 17.21 -7.65
C TYR A 233 -4.73 18.00 -8.89
N ARG A 234 -4.66 17.36 -10.06
CA ARG A 234 -4.22 17.96 -11.33
C ARG A 234 -2.85 18.64 -11.22
N CYS A 235 -1.94 17.98 -10.53
CA CYS A 235 -0.58 18.50 -10.32
C CYS A 235 0.42 17.83 -11.25
N ARG A 236 1.58 18.47 -11.43
CA ARG A 236 2.69 17.97 -12.24
C ARG A 236 4.02 18.10 -11.51
N HIS A 237 4.99 17.26 -11.88
CA HIS A 237 6.34 17.28 -11.29
C HIS A 237 6.29 17.20 -9.76
N ILE A 238 5.72 16.11 -9.26
CA ILE A 238 5.60 15.85 -7.83
C ILE A 238 6.69 14.87 -7.43
N ARG A 239 7.37 15.17 -6.34
CA ARG A 239 8.31 14.28 -5.68
C ARG A 239 8.01 14.17 -4.19
N VAL A 240 7.87 12.95 -3.70
CA VAL A 240 7.84 12.64 -2.27
C VAL A 240 8.94 11.63 -1.97
N GLU A 241 9.87 11.96 -1.07
CA GLU A 241 10.98 11.08 -0.74
C GLU A 241 11.21 11.01 0.78
N GLY A 242 11.06 9.81 1.32
CA GLY A 242 11.52 9.45 2.66
C GLY A 242 10.51 9.47 3.81
N PRO A 243 9.44 10.28 3.83
CA PRO A 243 8.62 10.43 5.04
C PRO A 243 7.90 9.13 5.43
N THR A 244 7.61 9.02 6.72
CA THR A 244 6.71 8.01 7.27
C THR A 244 5.32 8.62 7.44
N LEU A 245 4.31 8.04 6.78
CA LEU A 245 2.91 8.42 6.92
C LEU A 245 2.25 7.49 7.94
N ARG A 246 1.65 8.07 8.97
CA ARG A 246 1.05 7.32 10.08
C ARG A 246 -0.43 7.69 10.23
N ASP A 247 -1.28 6.67 10.42
CA ASP A 247 -2.67 6.78 10.87
C ASP A 247 -3.54 7.73 10.03
N ALA A 248 -3.62 7.49 8.73
CA ALA A 248 -4.52 8.22 7.85
C ALA A 248 -6.00 7.95 8.21
N ALA A 249 -6.84 8.98 8.10
CA ALA A 249 -8.28 8.82 8.30
C ALA A 249 -8.94 7.99 7.19
N THR A 250 -8.33 8.00 6.00
CA THR A 250 -8.72 7.24 4.80
C THR A 250 -7.45 6.88 4.02
N PHE A 251 -7.40 7.05 2.71
CA PHE A 251 -6.22 6.84 1.89
C PHE A 251 -5.01 7.67 2.37
N ALA A 252 -3.80 7.14 2.28
CA ALA A 252 -2.63 7.88 2.72
C ALA A 252 -2.11 8.87 1.66
N VAL A 253 -1.98 8.43 0.40
CA VAL A 253 -1.41 9.24 -0.69
C VAL A 253 -2.31 9.21 -1.90
N ILE A 254 -2.74 10.36 -2.36
CA ILE A 254 -3.68 10.51 -3.50
C ILE A 254 -3.13 11.47 -4.54
N PRO A 255 -2.44 11.01 -5.58
CA PRO A 255 -2.34 11.73 -6.86
C PRO A 255 -3.59 11.47 -7.69
N ALA A 256 -4.29 12.52 -8.11
CA ALA A 256 -5.49 12.44 -8.94
C ALA A 256 -5.38 13.36 -10.16
N GLY A 257 -5.42 12.79 -11.36
CA GLY A 257 -5.21 13.51 -12.62
C GLY A 257 -3.81 14.14 -12.70
N CYS A 258 -2.82 13.49 -12.09
CA CYS A 258 -1.44 14.00 -12.01
C CYS A 258 -0.54 13.40 -13.08
N GLU A 259 0.54 14.12 -13.39
CA GLU A 259 1.55 13.71 -14.37
C GLU A 259 2.95 13.96 -13.82
N ASP A 260 3.90 13.06 -14.11
CA ASP A 260 5.27 13.07 -13.59
C ASP A 260 5.29 13.09 -12.05
N VAL A 261 4.97 11.93 -11.48
CA VAL A 261 4.91 11.72 -10.03
C VAL A 261 5.98 10.71 -9.62
N THR A 262 6.83 11.11 -8.70
CA THR A 262 7.82 10.22 -8.07
C THR A 262 7.56 10.09 -6.57
N LEU A 263 7.28 8.87 -6.12
CA LEU A 263 7.13 8.50 -4.72
C LEU A 263 8.24 7.51 -4.37
N GLU A 264 9.20 7.91 -3.55
CA GLU A 264 10.37 7.11 -3.25
C GLU A 264 10.62 6.96 -1.76
N ASN A 265 10.91 5.72 -1.33
CA ASN A 265 11.25 5.39 0.05
C ASN A 265 10.24 5.91 1.09
N LEU A 266 8.98 5.96 0.69
CA LEU A 266 7.87 6.37 1.52
C LEU A 266 7.41 5.18 2.36
N LYS A 267 6.99 5.43 3.59
CA LYS A 267 6.48 4.39 4.49
C LYS A 267 5.05 4.74 4.89
N THR A 268 4.12 3.82 4.69
CA THR A 268 2.78 3.89 5.29
C THR A 268 2.70 2.88 6.42
N ILE A 269 2.30 3.33 7.60
CA ILE A 269 2.21 2.48 8.79
C ILE A 269 1.11 2.98 9.73
N GLY A 270 0.56 2.07 10.56
CA GLY A 270 -0.53 2.46 11.45
C GLY A 270 -1.84 2.74 10.71
N MET A 271 -2.01 2.17 9.55
CA MET A 271 -3.20 2.31 8.71
C MET A 271 -4.23 1.25 9.12
N TRP A 272 -4.94 1.48 10.20
CA TRP A 272 -5.87 0.53 10.83
C TRP A 272 -7.34 0.85 10.57
N ARG A 273 -7.64 2.05 10.03
CA ARG A 273 -9.00 2.53 9.81
C ARG A 273 -9.58 1.93 8.54
N TYR A 274 -10.90 1.93 8.44
CA TYR A 274 -11.61 1.48 7.25
C TYR A 274 -11.28 2.36 6.03
N ASN A 275 -10.97 1.77 4.88
CA ASN A 275 -10.42 2.43 3.69
C ASN A 275 -9.08 3.15 3.98
N ALA A 276 -8.25 2.61 4.85
CA ALA A 276 -6.90 3.13 5.02
C ALA A 276 -5.97 2.48 3.99
N ASP A 277 -6.13 2.92 2.75
CA ASP A 277 -5.34 2.53 1.60
C ASP A 277 -3.96 3.23 1.65
N GLY A 278 -2.99 2.72 0.93
CA GLY A 278 -1.63 3.26 0.88
C GLY A 278 -1.46 4.35 -0.18
N ILE A 279 -1.18 3.94 -1.40
CA ILE A 279 -0.99 4.84 -2.54
C ILE A 279 -2.07 4.56 -3.56
N ASP A 280 -2.94 5.54 -3.76
CA ASP A 280 -4.07 5.51 -4.69
C ASP A 280 -3.84 6.43 -5.87
N LEU A 281 -3.50 5.89 -7.03
CA LEU A 281 -3.36 6.66 -8.25
C LEU A 281 -4.70 6.75 -8.97
N PHE A 282 -5.18 7.96 -9.22
CA PHE A 282 -6.42 8.19 -9.95
C PHE A 282 -6.16 8.85 -11.30
N ASN A 283 -6.30 8.11 -12.40
CA ASN A 283 -6.14 8.63 -13.76
C ASN A 283 -4.83 9.42 -13.94
N CYS A 284 -3.71 8.81 -13.57
CA CYS A 284 -2.38 9.42 -13.56
C CYS A 284 -1.50 8.88 -14.70
N ARG A 285 -0.50 9.68 -15.09
CA ARG A 285 0.50 9.30 -16.09
C ARG A 285 1.92 9.58 -15.62
N ASP A 286 2.88 8.80 -16.14
CA ASP A 286 4.30 8.94 -15.82
C ASP A 286 4.57 8.91 -14.32
N VAL A 287 4.22 7.80 -13.69
CA VAL A 287 4.33 7.62 -12.24
C VAL A 287 5.42 6.61 -11.91
N ARG A 288 6.23 6.93 -10.91
CA ARG A 288 7.27 6.05 -10.35
C ARG A 288 7.11 5.94 -8.85
N ILE A 289 6.79 4.73 -8.39
CA ILE A 289 6.73 4.36 -6.98
C ILE A 289 7.88 3.41 -6.70
N ARG A 290 8.84 3.80 -5.85
CA ARG A 290 10.06 3.03 -5.64
C ARG A 290 10.41 2.86 -4.17
N ASN A 291 10.88 1.64 -3.83
CA ASN A 291 11.47 1.33 -2.53
C ASN A 291 10.58 1.70 -1.33
N CYS A 292 9.26 1.73 -1.51
CA CYS A 292 8.31 2.08 -0.47
C CYS A 292 8.01 0.88 0.43
N PHE A 293 7.68 1.15 1.68
CA PHE A 293 7.10 0.18 2.61
C PHE A 293 5.63 0.54 2.87
N LEU A 294 4.73 -0.40 2.66
CA LEU A 294 3.30 -0.15 2.80
C LEU A 294 2.67 -1.23 3.66
N ARG A 295 2.30 -0.88 4.90
CA ARG A 295 1.42 -1.71 5.73
C ARG A 295 0.10 -1.00 5.92
N ASN A 296 -0.92 -1.47 5.20
CA ASN A 296 -2.22 -0.85 5.11
C ASN A 296 -3.32 -1.81 5.55
N PHE A 297 -4.43 -1.25 6.04
CA PHE A 297 -5.63 -2.05 6.29
C PHE A 297 -6.29 -2.45 4.96
N ASP A 298 -6.48 -1.47 4.07
CA ASP A 298 -7.01 -1.67 2.73
C ASP A 298 -5.87 -1.71 1.69
N ASP A 299 -6.12 -1.42 0.44
CA ASP A 299 -5.18 -1.62 -0.67
C ASP A 299 -3.83 -0.93 -0.45
N CYS A 300 -2.72 -1.62 -0.76
CA CYS A 300 -1.39 -1.03 -0.52
C CYS A 300 -0.95 -0.10 -1.64
N VAL A 301 -0.88 -0.59 -2.88
CA VAL A 301 -0.66 0.21 -4.08
C VAL A 301 -1.76 -0.11 -5.06
N VAL A 302 -2.56 0.88 -5.38
CA VAL A 302 -3.71 0.68 -6.26
C VAL A 302 -3.81 1.77 -7.33
N ILE A 303 -4.15 1.35 -8.55
CA ILE A 303 -4.34 2.24 -9.70
C ILE A 303 -5.82 2.22 -10.04
N LYS A 304 -6.49 3.35 -9.87
CA LYS A 304 -7.94 3.52 -10.02
C LYS A 304 -8.27 4.48 -11.16
N GLY A 305 -9.44 4.31 -11.74
CA GLY A 305 -10.06 5.28 -12.66
C GLY A 305 -11.43 5.69 -12.13
N ILE A 306 -11.63 6.97 -11.87
CA ILE A 306 -12.86 7.45 -11.23
C ILE A 306 -13.59 8.51 -12.06
N VAL A 307 -14.90 8.57 -11.89
CA VAL A 307 -15.75 9.59 -12.52
C VAL A 307 -15.27 10.98 -12.16
N GLY A 308 -15.17 11.83 -13.18
CA GLY A 308 -14.65 13.20 -13.03
C GLY A 308 -13.17 13.37 -13.41
N TRP A 309 -12.40 12.27 -13.43
CA TRP A 309 -11.04 12.20 -13.99
C TRP A 309 -10.97 11.26 -15.20
N ASP A 310 -12.05 10.62 -15.54
CA ASP A 310 -12.28 9.52 -16.46
C ASP A 310 -12.03 9.85 -17.95
N THR A 311 -11.60 11.06 -18.28
CA THR A 311 -11.12 11.44 -19.60
C THR A 311 -9.63 11.18 -19.82
N ALA A 312 -8.90 10.84 -18.74
CA ALA A 312 -7.48 10.54 -18.78
C ALA A 312 -7.22 9.04 -18.53
N ASP A 313 -6.29 8.48 -19.31
CA ASP A 313 -5.79 7.13 -19.08
C ASP A 313 -4.99 7.05 -17.77
N ASN A 314 -4.88 5.83 -17.22
CA ASN A 314 -3.75 5.46 -16.38
C ASN A 314 -2.64 4.88 -17.25
N ALA A 315 -1.49 5.53 -17.34
CA ALA A 315 -0.46 5.09 -18.26
C ALA A 315 0.97 5.38 -17.76
N ASP A 316 1.92 4.54 -18.23
CA ASP A 316 3.35 4.71 -17.97
C ASP A 316 3.68 4.72 -16.47
N ILE A 317 3.20 3.70 -15.77
CA ILE A 317 3.31 3.56 -14.31
C ILE A 317 4.29 2.45 -13.96
N LEU A 318 5.28 2.77 -13.13
CA LEU A 318 6.25 1.83 -12.57
C LEU A 318 6.13 1.78 -11.06
N VAL A 319 5.92 0.57 -10.52
CA VAL A 319 6.01 0.25 -9.09
C VAL A 319 7.16 -0.72 -8.88
N GLU A 320 8.21 -0.32 -8.17
CA GLU A 320 9.46 -1.07 -8.09
C GLU A 320 10.07 -1.11 -6.70
N GLY A 321 10.57 -2.29 -6.28
CA GLY A 321 11.34 -2.43 -5.05
C GLY A 321 10.54 -2.25 -3.76
N CYS A 322 9.23 -2.28 -3.83
CA CYS A 322 8.35 -2.05 -2.68
C CYS A 322 8.20 -3.31 -1.81
N VAL A 323 8.04 -3.09 -0.51
CA VAL A 323 7.66 -4.12 0.47
C VAL A 323 6.24 -3.83 0.91
N VAL A 324 5.31 -4.75 0.70
CA VAL A 324 3.89 -4.52 0.93
C VAL A 324 3.28 -5.57 1.88
N TRP A 325 2.46 -5.08 2.79
CA TRP A 325 1.68 -5.86 3.75
C TRP A 325 0.25 -5.32 3.79
N CYS A 326 -0.71 -6.13 3.37
CA CYS A 326 -2.11 -5.77 3.39
C CYS A 326 -2.87 -6.55 4.46
N ASP A 327 -3.56 -5.84 5.36
CA ASP A 327 -4.31 -6.48 6.45
C ASP A 327 -5.72 -6.93 6.01
N TRP A 328 -6.31 -6.29 4.98
CA TRP A 328 -7.65 -6.65 4.48
C TRP A 328 -7.80 -6.53 2.96
N GLY A 329 -7.33 -5.48 2.31
CA GLY A 329 -7.46 -5.23 0.86
C GLY A 329 -6.50 -6.06 0.00
N ARG A 330 -5.85 -5.44 -0.97
CA ARG A 330 -4.95 -6.06 -1.93
C ARG A 330 -3.54 -5.47 -1.85
N ASN A 331 -2.57 -6.25 -2.27
CA ASN A 331 -1.18 -5.79 -2.22
C ASN A 331 -0.82 -4.88 -3.39
N LEU A 332 -0.95 -5.38 -4.63
CA LEU A 332 -0.65 -4.65 -5.87
C LEU A 332 -1.84 -4.80 -6.80
N GLU A 333 -2.53 -3.69 -7.07
CA GLU A 333 -3.86 -3.74 -7.67
C GLU A 333 -4.08 -2.69 -8.78
N LEU A 334 -4.93 -3.05 -9.75
CA LEU A 334 -5.68 -2.13 -10.60
C LEU A 334 -7.17 -2.29 -10.30
N GLY A 335 -7.83 -1.20 -9.92
CA GLY A 335 -9.28 -1.20 -9.60
C GLY A 335 -9.55 -0.86 -8.11
N ALA A 336 -10.70 -1.19 -7.55
CA ALA A 336 -11.90 -1.70 -8.27
C ALA A 336 -12.53 -0.69 -9.25
N GLU A 337 -12.40 0.60 -8.98
CA GLU A 337 -12.87 1.68 -9.86
C GLU A 337 -11.99 1.74 -11.12
N THR A 338 -12.59 1.48 -12.26
CA THR A 338 -11.90 1.44 -13.55
C THR A 338 -12.52 2.33 -14.60
N ASN A 339 -12.94 3.55 -14.20
CA ASN A 339 -13.45 4.59 -15.09
C ASN A 339 -12.29 5.38 -15.71
N ALA A 340 -11.78 4.90 -16.82
CA ALA A 340 -10.78 5.54 -17.66
C ALA A 340 -10.99 5.10 -19.10
N PRO A 341 -10.41 5.78 -20.10
CA PRO A 341 -10.35 5.21 -21.43
C PRO A 341 -9.52 3.93 -21.48
N ALA A 342 -8.34 3.95 -20.81
CA ALA A 342 -7.46 2.79 -20.76
C ALA A 342 -6.57 2.78 -19.51
N PHE A 343 -6.11 1.56 -19.16
CA PHE A 343 -4.96 1.31 -18.28
C PHE A 343 -3.91 0.59 -19.11
N ARG A 344 -2.72 1.17 -19.25
CA ARG A 344 -1.70 0.64 -20.16
C ARG A 344 -0.28 1.00 -19.76
N SER A 345 0.69 0.21 -20.21
CA SER A 345 2.11 0.44 -19.89
C SER A 345 2.36 0.48 -18.38
N ILE A 346 1.83 -0.51 -17.66
CA ILE A 346 1.92 -0.58 -16.19
C ILE A 346 2.82 -1.74 -15.82
N LEU A 347 3.85 -1.45 -15.01
CA LEU A 347 4.83 -2.43 -14.56
C LEU A 347 4.97 -2.43 -13.05
N PHE A 348 4.64 -3.57 -12.43
CA PHE A 348 5.03 -3.88 -11.06
C PHE A 348 6.25 -4.78 -11.11
N ARG A 349 7.37 -4.35 -10.51
CA ARG A 349 8.62 -5.07 -10.61
C ARG A 349 9.38 -5.12 -9.28
N ASN A 350 10.02 -6.28 -9.04
CA ASN A 350 10.95 -6.43 -7.92
C ASN A 350 10.33 -6.09 -6.54
N CYS A 351 9.06 -6.43 -6.31
CA CYS A 351 8.37 -6.18 -5.05
C CYS A 351 8.29 -7.43 -4.16
N ASP A 352 8.18 -7.21 -2.85
CA ASP A 352 7.99 -8.23 -1.82
C ASP A 352 6.61 -8.07 -1.18
N CYS A 353 5.67 -8.97 -1.44
CA CYS A 353 4.39 -9.06 -0.75
C CYS A 353 4.59 -9.94 0.48
N ILE A 354 4.83 -9.34 1.64
CA ILE A 354 5.21 -10.09 2.86
C ILE A 354 4.02 -10.62 3.65
N HIS A 355 2.85 -10.01 3.52
CA HIS A 355 1.55 -10.50 3.97
C HIS A 355 0.45 -9.98 3.06
N GLY A 356 -0.60 -10.78 2.90
CA GLY A 356 -1.79 -10.39 2.15
C GLY A 356 -3.03 -11.12 2.69
N SER A 357 -4.21 -10.56 2.46
CA SER A 357 -5.47 -11.10 2.98
C SER A 357 -6.47 -11.44 1.88
N THR A 358 -6.64 -10.61 0.85
CA THR A 358 -7.60 -10.83 -0.22
C THR A 358 -6.94 -11.31 -1.52
N ALA A 359 -6.02 -10.53 -2.06
CA ALA A 359 -5.24 -10.92 -3.24
C ALA A 359 -3.87 -10.24 -3.24
N PHE A 360 -2.88 -10.91 -3.83
CA PHE A 360 -1.54 -10.34 -3.94
C PHE A 360 -1.36 -9.51 -5.21
N LEU A 361 -1.75 -10.06 -6.37
CA LEU A 361 -1.63 -9.42 -7.68
C LEU A 361 -3.02 -9.40 -8.33
N ASP A 362 -3.64 -8.23 -8.36
CA ASP A 362 -5.07 -8.09 -8.67
C ASP A 362 -5.33 -7.09 -9.81
N ILE A 363 -6.31 -7.41 -10.64
CA ILE A 363 -6.97 -6.47 -11.57
C ILE A 363 -8.47 -6.63 -11.40
N GLN A 364 -9.05 -5.89 -10.49
CA GLN A 364 -10.48 -5.91 -10.20
C GLN A 364 -11.23 -4.92 -11.10
N HIS A 365 -11.87 -5.42 -12.14
CA HIS A 365 -12.44 -4.57 -13.19
C HIS A 365 -13.95 -4.41 -13.09
N HIS A 366 -14.44 -3.21 -12.77
CA HIS A 366 -15.86 -2.92 -12.57
C HIS A 366 -16.49 -1.98 -13.61
N ASN A 367 -15.70 -1.29 -14.42
CA ASN A 367 -16.23 -0.25 -15.31
C ASN A 367 -15.73 -0.40 -16.75
N ARG A 368 -15.62 0.71 -17.48
CA ARG A 368 -15.49 0.73 -18.93
C ARG A 368 -14.08 0.66 -19.50
N ALA A 369 -13.05 0.69 -18.65
CA ALA A 369 -11.69 0.81 -19.15
C ALA A 369 -11.25 -0.36 -20.03
N ASP A 370 -10.44 -0.05 -21.03
CA ASP A 370 -9.64 -1.04 -21.74
C ASP A 370 -8.35 -1.28 -20.95
N ILE A 371 -8.21 -2.44 -20.28
CA ILE A 371 -7.08 -2.74 -19.41
C ILE A 371 -6.13 -3.70 -20.11
N GLY A 372 -4.94 -3.22 -20.47
CA GLY A 372 -3.95 -4.04 -21.16
C GLY A 372 -2.52 -3.56 -20.97
N GLN A 373 -1.55 -4.36 -21.45
CA GLN A 373 -0.12 -4.08 -21.28
C GLN A 373 0.29 -3.89 -19.82
N VAL A 374 -0.17 -4.78 -18.95
CA VAL A 374 0.17 -4.83 -17.53
C VAL A 374 1.13 -5.99 -17.27
N THR A 375 2.22 -5.71 -16.59
CA THR A 375 3.21 -6.72 -16.25
C THR A 375 3.50 -6.72 -14.75
N PHE A 376 3.44 -7.91 -14.15
CA PHE A 376 3.95 -8.21 -12.82
C PHE A 376 5.20 -9.07 -12.99
N GLU A 377 6.37 -8.54 -12.58
CA GLU A 377 7.66 -9.15 -12.85
C GLU A 377 8.55 -9.19 -11.61
N ASP A 378 9.26 -10.31 -11.41
CA ASP A 378 10.20 -10.47 -10.28
C ASP A 378 9.56 -10.21 -8.91
N ILE A 379 8.31 -10.63 -8.71
CA ILE A 379 7.57 -10.46 -7.45
C ILE A 379 7.82 -11.67 -6.54
N ARG A 380 8.05 -11.40 -5.24
CA ARG A 380 8.08 -12.42 -4.19
C ARG A 380 6.82 -12.30 -3.36
N VAL A 381 6.12 -13.42 -3.18
CA VAL A 381 4.92 -13.52 -2.36
C VAL A 381 5.22 -14.47 -1.20
N GLU A 382 5.12 -13.96 0.01
CA GLU A 382 5.32 -14.75 1.23
C GLU A 382 3.98 -15.29 1.71
N TYR A 383 3.81 -16.61 1.61
CA TYR A 383 2.59 -17.30 2.01
C TYR A 383 2.92 -18.25 3.16
N THR A 384 2.62 -17.82 4.38
CA THR A 384 3.18 -18.41 5.60
C THR A 384 2.15 -19.22 6.37
N LYS A 385 2.61 -20.05 7.33
CA LYS A 385 1.73 -20.76 8.27
C LYS A 385 0.95 -19.81 9.19
N HIS A 386 1.44 -18.59 9.37
CA HIS A 386 0.77 -17.49 10.05
C HIS A 386 0.04 -16.58 9.07
N GLN A 387 -0.51 -17.16 8.00
CA GLN A 387 -1.29 -16.40 7.04
C GLN A 387 -2.46 -15.71 7.74
N LEU A 388 -2.72 -14.47 7.35
CA LEU A 388 -3.90 -13.75 7.81
C LEU A 388 -5.16 -14.57 7.49
N PRO A 389 -6.11 -14.68 8.41
CA PRO A 389 -7.32 -15.44 8.15
C PRO A 389 -8.09 -14.86 6.98
N ASP A 390 -8.85 -15.72 6.30
CA ASP A 390 -9.77 -15.30 5.26
C ASP A 390 -10.69 -14.19 5.76
N VAL A 391 -10.83 -13.14 4.98
CA VAL A 391 -11.70 -12.03 5.30
C VAL A 391 -13.13 -12.41 4.97
N PHE A 392 -13.74 -13.25 5.80
CA PHE A 392 -15.16 -13.49 5.75
C PHE A 392 -15.88 -12.57 6.73
N GLN A 393 -16.85 -11.90 6.19
CA GLN A 393 -17.73 -11.00 6.86
C GLN A 393 -18.71 -11.63 7.83
N ASN A 394 -18.84 -12.91 7.83
CA ASN A 394 -20.03 -13.65 8.19
C ASN A 394 -20.31 -13.71 9.66
N ASP A 395 -19.37 -13.36 10.51
CA ASP A 395 -19.52 -13.61 11.95
C ASP A 395 -19.88 -12.35 12.74
N MET A 396 -20.06 -11.24 12.07
CA MET A 396 -20.43 -9.98 12.68
C MET A 396 -21.74 -9.51 12.10
N ASP A 397 -22.82 -9.71 12.74
CA ASP A 397 -24.25 -9.40 12.53
C ASP A 397 -24.67 -8.32 11.50
N ALA A 398 -23.81 -7.85 10.64
CA ALA A 398 -24.14 -6.94 9.57
C ALA A 398 -24.05 -7.63 8.21
N PRO A 399 -25.10 -7.59 7.39
CA PRO A 399 -24.98 -8.03 6.02
C PRO A 399 -23.97 -7.14 5.31
N TYR A 400 -22.99 -7.77 4.69
CA TYR A 400 -22.08 -7.07 3.80
C TYR A 400 -22.87 -6.41 2.68
N PRO A 401 -22.58 -5.16 2.35
CA PRO A 401 -23.03 -4.65 1.07
C PRO A 401 -22.52 -5.62 0.00
N THR A 402 -23.32 -5.89 -0.99
CA THR A 402 -23.18 -6.91 -2.04
C THR A 402 -21.89 -6.89 -2.87
N ASP A 403 -20.88 -6.27 -2.38
CA ASP A 403 -19.55 -6.09 -2.94
C ASP A 403 -18.62 -7.26 -2.58
N ALA A 404 -19.20 -8.42 -2.28
CA ALA A 404 -18.41 -9.62 -2.16
C ALA A 404 -17.57 -9.74 -3.43
N PRO A 405 -16.25 -9.70 -3.34
CA PRO A 405 -15.39 -9.62 -4.52
C PRO A 405 -15.47 -10.84 -5.43
N TYR A 406 -16.27 -11.85 -5.08
CA TYR A 406 -16.41 -13.06 -5.88
C TYR A 406 -17.86 -13.48 -6.01
N PRO A 407 -18.26 -14.00 -7.19
CA PRO A 407 -19.50 -14.70 -7.32
C PRO A 407 -19.61 -15.79 -6.25
N THR A 408 -20.74 -15.86 -5.57
CA THR A 408 -21.00 -16.80 -4.46
C THR A 408 -20.82 -18.28 -4.81
N ASP A 409 -20.71 -18.59 -6.09
CA ASP A 409 -20.60 -19.94 -6.66
C ASP A 409 -19.15 -20.34 -7.00
N THR A 410 -18.16 -19.45 -6.82
CA THR A 410 -16.77 -19.78 -7.09
C THR A 410 -16.11 -20.26 -5.80
N PRO A 411 -15.59 -21.49 -5.73
CA PRO A 411 -14.97 -22.03 -4.53
C PRO A 411 -13.54 -21.50 -4.34
N VAL A 412 -13.35 -20.20 -4.46
CA VAL A 412 -12.05 -19.55 -4.37
C VAL A 412 -11.77 -19.13 -2.95
N ARG A 413 -10.61 -19.50 -2.44
CA ARG A 413 -10.15 -19.14 -1.10
C ARG A 413 -9.19 -17.96 -1.15
N HIS A 414 -9.27 -17.11 -0.16
CA HIS A 414 -8.38 -15.98 0.02
C HIS A 414 -7.14 -16.35 0.86
N PRO A 415 -6.03 -15.62 0.70
CA PRO A 415 -5.72 -14.67 -0.37
C PRO A 415 -5.39 -15.36 -1.70
N LEU A 416 -5.73 -14.71 -2.80
CA LEU A 416 -5.39 -15.20 -4.13
C LEU A 416 -3.99 -14.75 -4.55
N LEU A 417 -3.30 -15.60 -5.32
CA LEU A 417 -2.03 -15.21 -5.94
C LEU A 417 -2.25 -14.22 -7.09
N PHE A 418 -3.02 -14.66 -8.09
CA PHE A 418 -3.44 -13.86 -9.25
C PHE A 418 -4.96 -13.76 -9.28
N CYS A 419 -5.48 -12.56 -9.46
CA CYS A 419 -6.90 -12.32 -9.47
C CYS A 419 -7.27 -11.35 -10.60
N LEU A 420 -8.04 -11.81 -11.59
CA LEU A 420 -8.44 -11.02 -12.76
C LEU A 420 -9.95 -11.14 -13.00
N PRO A 421 -10.82 -10.57 -12.18
CA PRO A 421 -12.27 -10.60 -12.40
C PRO A 421 -12.77 -9.38 -13.16
N ILE A 422 -13.73 -9.59 -14.05
CA ILE A 422 -14.57 -8.53 -14.61
C ILE A 422 -15.96 -8.65 -13.99
N TYR A 423 -16.38 -7.62 -13.28
CA TYR A 423 -17.70 -7.54 -12.66
C TYR A 423 -18.65 -6.70 -13.50
N ARG A 424 -19.94 -6.96 -13.36
CA ARG A 424 -20.95 -6.13 -14.01
C ARG A 424 -20.90 -4.71 -13.47
N SER A 425 -20.80 -3.72 -14.37
CA SER A 425 -20.82 -2.31 -14.02
C SER A 425 -22.08 -1.89 -13.26
N GLY A 426 -22.01 -0.84 -12.50
CA GLY A 426 -23.07 -0.25 -11.70
C GLY A 426 -22.69 0.05 -10.25
N LEU A 427 -21.54 -0.45 -9.76
CA LEU A 427 -21.10 -0.18 -8.39
C LEU A 427 -20.39 1.17 -8.26
N PHE A 428 -19.48 1.47 -9.19
CA PHE A 428 -18.63 2.68 -9.14
C PHE A 428 -18.89 3.65 -10.29
N ALA A 429 -19.88 3.40 -11.14
CA ALA A 429 -20.38 4.30 -12.17
C ALA A 429 -21.80 3.92 -12.57
N GLU A 430 -22.61 4.91 -12.99
CA GLU A 430 -23.99 4.70 -13.38
C GLU A 430 -24.17 4.42 -14.90
N ASP A 431 -23.10 4.43 -15.70
CA ASP A 431 -23.15 4.31 -17.13
C ASP A 431 -23.43 2.87 -17.64
N GLY A 432 -23.25 1.87 -16.77
CA GLY A 432 -23.50 0.48 -17.10
C GLY A 432 -22.50 -0.11 -18.10
N LEU A 433 -21.41 0.57 -18.42
CA LEU A 433 -20.41 0.15 -19.37
C LEU A 433 -19.37 -0.75 -18.72
N ASN A 434 -19.01 -1.84 -19.39
CA ASN A 434 -17.90 -2.72 -19.04
C ASN A 434 -16.81 -2.65 -20.11
N GLY A 435 -15.56 -2.89 -19.70
CA GLY A 435 -14.40 -3.01 -20.57
C GLY A 435 -13.83 -4.43 -20.58
N GLN A 436 -12.58 -4.56 -20.95
CA GLN A 436 -11.88 -5.84 -21.11
C GLN A 436 -10.56 -5.85 -20.33
N ILE A 437 -10.05 -7.07 -20.05
CA ILE A 437 -8.71 -7.29 -19.53
C ILE A 437 -7.94 -8.12 -20.56
N HIS A 438 -6.79 -7.61 -21.01
CA HIS A 438 -5.99 -8.32 -22.02
C HIS A 438 -4.49 -7.98 -21.94
N ASP A 439 -3.66 -8.81 -22.57
CA ASP A 439 -2.21 -8.61 -22.64
C ASP A 439 -1.58 -8.42 -21.25
N ILE A 440 -1.88 -9.34 -20.33
CA ILE A 440 -1.35 -9.36 -18.96
C ILE A 440 -0.22 -10.37 -18.86
N THR A 441 0.87 -9.97 -18.23
CA THR A 441 2.04 -10.84 -18.04
C THR A 441 2.37 -10.97 -16.55
N PHE A 442 2.46 -12.22 -16.07
CA PHE A 442 3.05 -12.58 -14.80
C PHE A 442 4.37 -13.32 -15.06
N ARG A 443 5.51 -12.75 -14.66
CA ARG A 443 6.83 -13.29 -14.96
C ARG A 443 7.72 -13.36 -13.72
N ASN A 444 8.39 -14.51 -13.53
CA ASN A 444 9.32 -14.72 -12.41
C ASN A 444 8.67 -14.47 -11.04
N ILE A 445 7.49 -15.02 -10.81
CA ILE A 445 6.79 -14.91 -9.52
C ILE A 445 7.27 -16.04 -8.60
N ARG A 446 7.77 -15.66 -7.42
CA ARG A 446 8.30 -16.61 -6.43
C ARG A 446 7.42 -16.62 -5.19
N ILE A 447 6.80 -17.75 -4.93
CA ILE A 447 6.07 -18.02 -3.69
C ILE A 447 7.07 -18.60 -2.69
N LEU A 448 7.16 -17.96 -1.53
CA LEU A 448 8.01 -18.36 -0.41
C LEU A 448 7.10 -18.78 0.74
N THR A 449 7.23 -20.02 1.21
CA THR A 449 6.49 -20.52 2.37
C THR A 449 7.47 -20.87 3.48
N ASP A 450 7.05 -20.67 4.71
CA ASP A 450 7.85 -20.97 5.91
C ASP A 450 7.65 -22.40 6.44
N ALA A 451 6.67 -23.14 5.88
CA ALA A 451 6.41 -24.52 6.25
C ALA A 451 5.93 -25.35 5.04
N PRO A 452 6.33 -26.64 4.95
CA PRO A 452 5.99 -27.51 3.82
C PRO A 452 4.48 -27.74 3.63
N GLU A 453 3.70 -27.66 4.69
CA GLU A 453 2.26 -27.88 4.69
C GLU A 453 1.47 -26.67 4.14
N VAL A 454 2.10 -25.52 3.98
CA VAL A 454 1.44 -24.32 3.43
C VAL A 454 1.20 -24.53 1.94
N PRO A 455 -0.07 -24.53 1.48
CA PRO A 455 -0.38 -24.80 0.08
C PRO A 455 0.01 -23.61 -0.82
N VAL A 456 0.15 -23.87 -2.11
CA VAL A 456 0.19 -22.79 -3.12
C VAL A 456 -1.12 -22.02 -3.05
N PRO A 457 -1.10 -20.68 -3.03
CA PRO A 457 -2.33 -19.88 -3.07
C PRO A 457 -3.13 -20.14 -4.35
N GLU A 458 -4.44 -20.04 -4.29
CA GLU A 458 -5.31 -20.14 -5.48
C GLU A 458 -5.17 -18.90 -6.37
N SER A 459 -5.59 -19.03 -7.62
CA SER A 459 -5.67 -17.95 -8.59
C SER A 459 -7.00 -18.01 -9.33
N ALA A 460 -7.53 -16.86 -9.78
CA ALA A 460 -8.80 -16.80 -10.48
C ALA A 460 -8.80 -15.78 -11.62
N PHE A 461 -9.17 -16.20 -12.84
CA PHE A 461 -9.44 -15.31 -13.97
C PHE A 461 -10.90 -15.50 -14.37
N LEU A 462 -11.67 -14.42 -14.38
CA LEU A 462 -13.12 -14.47 -14.57
C LEU A 462 -13.57 -13.37 -15.53
N GLY A 463 -13.80 -13.71 -16.80
CA GLY A 463 -14.49 -12.80 -17.72
C GLY A 463 -15.97 -12.68 -17.38
N LEU A 464 -16.63 -11.62 -17.82
CA LEU A 464 -18.02 -11.34 -17.50
C LEU A 464 -19.00 -12.01 -18.48
N ASP A 465 -18.71 -11.88 -19.78
CA ASP A 465 -19.50 -12.44 -20.89
C ASP A 465 -18.66 -12.53 -22.17
N ALA A 466 -19.31 -12.82 -23.31
CA ALA A 466 -18.62 -13.04 -24.59
C ALA A 466 -17.96 -11.77 -25.18
N GLU A 467 -18.38 -10.58 -24.76
CA GLU A 467 -17.87 -9.28 -25.20
C GLU A 467 -16.85 -8.70 -24.20
N HIS A 468 -16.96 -9.05 -22.91
CA HIS A 468 -16.11 -8.56 -21.84
C HIS A 468 -15.25 -9.72 -21.28
N THR A 469 -14.17 -9.99 -21.98
CA THR A 469 -13.32 -11.18 -21.78
C THR A 469 -12.03 -10.84 -21.03
N VAL A 470 -11.43 -11.88 -20.43
CA VAL A 470 -10.04 -11.87 -19.97
C VAL A 470 -9.22 -12.68 -20.98
N GLU A 471 -8.26 -12.07 -21.66
CA GLU A 471 -7.58 -12.77 -22.76
C GLU A 471 -6.11 -12.38 -22.95
N ARG A 472 -5.38 -13.25 -23.66
CA ARG A 472 -3.93 -13.08 -23.92
C ARG A 472 -3.11 -12.90 -22.63
N ILE A 473 -3.26 -13.86 -21.73
CA ILE A 473 -2.56 -13.87 -20.45
C ILE A 473 -1.34 -14.76 -20.55
N CYS A 474 -0.17 -14.24 -20.18
CA CYS A 474 1.08 -14.99 -20.13
C CYS A 474 1.54 -15.16 -18.68
N ILE A 475 1.72 -16.41 -18.24
CA ILE A 475 2.26 -16.77 -16.93
C ILE A 475 3.59 -17.50 -17.18
N ALA A 476 4.72 -16.98 -16.72
CA ALA A 476 6.04 -17.54 -16.99
C ALA A 476 6.93 -17.55 -15.74
N GLY A 477 7.59 -18.71 -15.50
CA GLY A 477 8.60 -18.79 -14.44
C GLY A 477 8.05 -18.67 -13.01
N VAL A 478 6.87 -19.19 -12.74
CA VAL A 478 6.30 -19.21 -11.37
C VAL A 478 6.92 -20.35 -10.58
N THR A 479 7.33 -20.07 -9.35
CA THR A 479 7.91 -21.08 -8.46
C THR A 479 7.34 -21.02 -7.05
N CYS A 480 7.28 -22.17 -6.36
CA CYS A 480 6.99 -22.25 -4.93
C CYS A 480 8.16 -22.97 -4.25
N ASN A 481 8.88 -22.26 -3.38
CA ASN A 481 10.12 -22.74 -2.73
C ASN A 481 11.11 -23.37 -3.72
N GLY A 482 11.27 -22.75 -4.90
CA GLY A 482 12.15 -23.22 -5.97
C GLY A 482 11.59 -24.32 -6.87
N LYS A 483 10.45 -24.94 -6.52
CA LYS A 483 9.74 -25.87 -7.40
C LYS A 483 8.94 -25.06 -8.43
N ARG A 484 9.13 -25.36 -9.73
CA ARG A 484 8.34 -24.75 -10.82
C ARG A 484 6.88 -25.17 -10.77
N LEU A 485 6.00 -24.23 -11.09
CA LEU A 485 4.58 -24.43 -11.29
C LEU A 485 4.28 -24.13 -12.77
N ALA A 486 4.05 -25.17 -13.56
CA ALA A 486 3.98 -25.08 -15.03
C ALA A 486 2.63 -25.49 -15.61
N THR A 487 1.68 -25.87 -14.77
CA THR A 487 0.33 -26.25 -15.20
C THR A 487 -0.73 -25.45 -14.45
N ARG A 488 -1.92 -25.45 -15.00
CA ARG A 488 -3.11 -24.81 -14.39
C ARG A 488 -3.41 -25.40 -13.00
N GLU A 489 -3.28 -26.71 -12.87
CA GLU A 489 -3.50 -27.44 -11.62
C GLU A 489 -2.47 -27.10 -10.56
N GLU A 490 -1.19 -27.01 -10.93
CA GLU A 490 -0.11 -26.63 -10.00
C GLU A 490 -0.25 -25.17 -9.52
N LEU A 491 -0.73 -24.27 -10.37
CA LEU A 491 -1.05 -22.88 -10.05
C LEU A 491 -2.39 -22.73 -9.31
N ARG A 492 -3.15 -23.80 -9.15
CA ARG A 492 -4.52 -23.79 -8.61
C ARG A 492 -5.37 -22.70 -9.27
N LEU A 493 -5.25 -22.57 -10.61
CA LEU A 493 -5.86 -21.50 -11.39
C LEU A 493 -7.28 -21.87 -11.84
N HIS A 494 -8.26 -21.11 -11.37
CA HIS A 494 -9.65 -21.18 -11.80
C HIS A 494 -9.91 -20.21 -12.95
N ILE A 495 -10.55 -20.68 -14.02
CA ILE A 495 -10.97 -19.85 -15.13
C ILE A 495 -12.41 -20.21 -15.54
N ASN A 496 -13.19 -19.22 -15.96
CA ASN A 496 -14.52 -19.44 -16.54
C ASN A 496 -14.47 -19.48 -18.09
N GLU A 497 -15.61 -19.69 -18.74
CA GLU A 497 -15.74 -19.80 -20.20
C GLU A 497 -15.44 -18.51 -20.98
N PHE A 498 -15.33 -17.38 -20.31
CA PHE A 498 -15.03 -16.06 -20.90
C PHE A 498 -13.56 -15.69 -20.81
N VAL A 499 -12.70 -16.64 -20.45
CA VAL A 499 -11.25 -16.48 -20.43
C VAL A 499 -10.63 -17.19 -21.63
N ARG A 500 -9.76 -16.49 -22.36
CA ARG A 500 -9.16 -16.99 -23.62
C ARG A 500 -7.65 -16.80 -23.62
N ASP A 501 -6.96 -17.61 -24.40
CA ASP A 501 -5.53 -17.46 -24.71
C ASP A 501 -4.64 -17.31 -23.47
N VAL A 502 -4.78 -18.23 -22.51
CA VAL A 502 -3.91 -18.33 -21.33
C VAL A 502 -2.74 -19.23 -21.65
N THR A 503 -1.53 -18.67 -21.65
CA THR A 503 -0.28 -19.37 -21.87
C THR A 503 0.49 -19.52 -20.55
N ILE A 504 0.84 -20.74 -20.18
CA ILE A 504 1.67 -21.03 -19.00
C ILE A 504 3.00 -21.59 -19.51
N LEU A 505 4.08 -20.89 -19.19
CA LEU A 505 5.44 -21.26 -19.57
C LEU A 505 6.25 -21.65 -18.32
N PRO A 506 7.08 -22.71 -18.41
CA PRO A 506 7.88 -23.16 -17.29
C PRO A 506 8.93 -22.14 -16.83
#